data_32949c93a7a1e3733bf75356ea51c1be
#
_entry.id   32949c93a7a1e3733bf75356ea51c1be
#
_cell.length_a   1.000
_cell.length_b   1.000
_cell.length_c   1.000
_cell.angle_alpha   90.00
_cell.angle_beta   90.00
_cell.angle_gamma   90.00
#
_symmetry.space_group_name_H-M   'P 1'
#
loop_
_entity.id
_entity.type
_entity.pdbx_description
1 polymer ?
#
loop_
_entity_poly.entity_id
_entity_poly.type
_entity_poly.pdbx_seq_one_letter_code
_entity_poly.pdbx_strand_id
1 'polypeptide(L)' 'MRELVRTNDMVLVSAITALLDSANIHHLVLDQNMSVIEGSLGILPRRILVHEDDNRAARELLADAGFAHELRTDE' A
#
# COMPACT_ATOMS: atom_id res chain seq x y z
N MET A 1 -3.63 9.53 7.98
CA MET A 1 -3.69 8.51 6.94
C MET A 1 -3.54 7.13 7.53
N ARG A 2 -4.16 6.18 6.91
CA ARG A 2 -4.12 4.79 7.37
C ARG A 2 -3.26 3.96 6.44
N GLU A 3 -2.47 3.07 7.02
CA GLU A 3 -1.67 2.15 6.23
C GLU A 3 -2.56 1.02 5.73
N LEU A 4 -2.61 0.87 4.41
CA LEU A 4 -3.46 -0.13 3.78
C LEU A 4 -2.69 -1.42 3.52
N VAL A 5 -1.50 -1.29 2.94
CA VAL A 5 -0.67 -2.43 2.56
C VAL A 5 0.78 -2.08 2.81
N ARG A 6 1.57 -3.08 3.18
CA ARG A 6 3.01 -2.93 3.32
C ARG A 6 3.66 -4.10 2.58
N THR A 7 4.45 -3.80 1.57
CA THR A 7 5.08 -4.84 0.79
C THR A 7 6.32 -4.31 0.08
N ASN A 8 7.27 -5.19 -0.19
CA ASN A 8 8.41 -4.83 -1.02
C ASN A 8 8.26 -5.37 -2.45
N ASP A 9 7.11 -5.91 -2.77
CA ASP A 9 6.84 -6.43 -4.11
C ASP A 9 6.33 -5.30 -4.99
N MET A 10 7.18 -4.84 -5.91
CA MET A 10 6.83 -3.71 -6.78
C MET A 10 5.65 -4.01 -7.69
N VAL A 11 5.50 -5.27 -8.09
CA VAL A 11 4.38 -5.63 -8.95
C VAL A 11 3.08 -5.48 -8.17
N LEU A 12 3.09 -5.91 -6.93
CA LEU A 12 1.92 -5.77 -6.08
C LEU A 12 1.59 -4.30 -5.85
N VAL A 13 2.61 -3.47 -5.58
CA VAL A 13 2.38 -2.04 -5.39
C VAL A 13 1.73 -1.44 -6.63
N SER A 14 2.22 -1.78 -7.82
CA SER A 14 1.66 -1.25 -9.05
C SER A 14 0.22 -1.68 -9.24
N ALA A 15 -0.08 -2.94 -8.96
CA ALA A 15 -1.45 -3.44 -9.14
C ALA A 15 -2.41 -2.74 -8.19
N ILE A 16 -2.00 -2.57 -6.94
CA ILE A 16 -2.88 -1.98 -5.94
C ILE A 16 -3.09 -0.50 -6.22
N THR A 17 -2.03 0.22 -6.57
CA THR A 17 -2.19 1.65 -6.84
C THR A 17 -3.04 1.88 -8.09
N ALA A 18 -2.93 1.00 -9.08
CA ALA A 18 -3.78 1.11 -10.26
C ALA A 18 -5.26 0.93 -9.90
N LEU A 19 -5.56 0.01 -9.00
CA LEU A 19 -6.92 -0.17 -8.54
C LEU A 19 -7.44 1.05 -7.81
N LEU A 20 -6.62 1.61 -6.92
CA LEU A 20 -7.02 2.80 -6.18
C LEU A 20 -7.24 3.96 -7.12
N ASP A 21 -6.39 4.13 -8.12
CA ASP A 21 -6.55 5.18 -9.11
C ASP A 21 -7.85 5.00 -9.89
N SER A 22 -8.18 3.78 -10.26
CA SER A 22 -9.39 3.54 -11.05
C SER A 22 -10.64 3.87 -10.26
N ALA A 23 -10.56 3.81 -8.94
CA ALA A 23 -11.69 4.13 -8.07
C ALA A 23 -11.63 5.56 -7.56
N ASN A 24 -10.67 6.36 -8.03
CA ASN A 24 -10.48 7.75 -7.60
C ASN A 24 -10.22 7.86 -6.11
N ILE A 25 -9.49 6.89 -5.56
CA ILE A 25 -9.12 6.92 -4.16
C ILE A 25 -7.70 7.46 -4.06
N HIS A 26 -7.54 8.57 -3.36
CA HIS A 26 -6.22 9.14 -3.14
C HIS A 26 -5.40 8.23 -2.26
N HIS A 27 -4.13 8.11 -2.60
CA HIS A 27 -3.23 7.25 -1.84
C HIS A 27 -1.83 7.83 -1.86
N LEU A 28 -1.00 7.34 -0.97
CA LEU A 28 0.38 7.76 -0.86
C LEU A 28 1.24 6.51 -0.72
N VAL A 29 2.32 6.44 -1.49
CA VAL A 29 3.27 5.34 -1.37
C VAL A 29 4.51 5.88 -0.71
N LEU A 30 4.88 5.32 0.43
CA LEU A 30 6.06 5.73 1.17
C LEU A 30 7.18 4.74 0.96
N ASP A 31 8.33 5.26 0.56
CA ASP A 31 9.55 4.49 0.41
C ASP A 31 10.49 4.81 1.54
N GLN A 32 11.24 3.82 1.96
CA GLN A 32 12.24 4.00 3.00
C GLN A 32 13.61 4.12 2.35
N ASN A 33 13.84 5.24 1.69
CA ASN A 33 15.10 5.43 0.97
C ASN A 33 16.30 5.51 1.89
N MET A 34 16.08 5.91 3.10
CA MET A 34 17.19 6.19 4.00
C MET A 34 18.04 4.97 4.29
N SER A 35 17.46 3.82 4.25
CA SER A 35 18.19 2.63 4.62
C SER A 35 19.23 2.23 3.60
N VAL A 36 19.20 2.81 2.45
CA VAL A 36 20.21 2.56 1.45
C VAL A 36 21.59 2.89 2.01
N ILE A 37 21.64 3.88 2.86
CA ILE A 37 22.90 4.35 3.43
C ILE A 37 23.56 3.26 4.24
N GLU A 38 22.80 2.39 4.82
CA GLU A 38 23.35 1.37 5.68
C GLU A 38 23.72 0.10 4.95
N GLY A 39 23.56 0.09 3.65
CA GLY A 39 23.88 -1.09 2.89
C GLY A 39 22.97 -2.26 3.19
N SER A 40 21.78 -1.98 3.62
CA SER A 40 20.87 -3.03 4.02
C SER A 40 20.22 -3.71 2.84
N LEU A 41 20.73 -3.48 1.67
CA LEU A 41 20.32 -4.19 0.47
C LEU A 41 18.96 -3.81 -0.06
N GLY A 42 18.41 -2.75 0.43
CA GLY A 42 17.23 -2.19 -0.17
C GLY A 42 15.99 -3.03 -0.10
N ILE A 43 15.92 -3.95 0.85
CA ILE A 43 14.71 -4.76 0.96
C ILE A 43 13.83 -4.16 2.02
N LEU A 44 13.43 -2.94 1.78
CA LEU A 44 12.54 -2.27 2.71
C LEU A 44 11.15 -2.21 2.10
N PRO A 45 10.16 -2.55 2.86
CA PRO A 45 8.80 -2.54 2.33
C PRO A 45 8.35 -1.11 2.05
N ARG A 46 7.60 -0.97 1.00
CA ARG A 46 6.88 0.25 0.73
C ARG A 46 5.53 0.17 1.40
N ARG A 47 5.02 1.31 1.82
CA ARG A 47 3.73 1.37 2.49
C ARG A 47 2.77 2.17 1.63
N ILE A 48 1.58 1.63 1.44
CA ILE A 48 0.52 2.31 0.72
C ILE A 48 -0.47 2.80 1.76
N LEU A 49 -0.69 4.11 1.78
CA LEU A 49 -1.58 4.73 2.75
C LEU A 49 -2.74 5.39 2.03
N VAL A 50 -3.88 5.42 2.69
CA VAL A 50 -5.05 6.11 2.18
C VAL A 50 -5.60 7.01 3.27
N HIS A 51 -6.37 8.00 2.85
CA HIS A 51 -7.03 8.88 3.79
C HIS A 51 -7.98 8.06 4.66
N GLU A 52 -8.12 8.48 5.90
CA GLU A 52 -8.97 7.73 6.83
C GLU A 52 -10.40 7.58 6.33
N ASP A 53 -10.92 8.60 5.66
CA ASP A 53 -12.27 8.56 5.13
C ASP A 53 -12.44 7.53 4.03
N ASP A 54 -11.34 7.18 3.35
CA ASP A 54 -11.38 6.24 2.24
C ASP A 54 -10.94 4.84 2.64
N ASN A 55 -10.56 4.66 3.90
CA ASN A 55 -9.95 3.41 4.32
C ASN A 55 -10.88 2.21 4.10
N ARG A 56 -12.15 2.36 4.45
CA ARG A 56 -13.09 1.26 4.30
C ARG A 56 -13.30 0.91 2.83
N ALA A 57 -13.53 1.93 2.00
CA ALA A 57 -13.76 1.70 0.58
C ALA A 57 -12.54 1.07 -0.08
N ALA A 58 -11.35 1.53 0.30
CA ALA A 58 -10.13 0.98 -0.26
C ALA A 58 -9.96 -0.48 0.13
N ARG A 59 -10.24 -0.82 1.38
CA ARG A 59 -10.12 -2.20 1.84
C ARG A 59 -11.10 -3.11 1.12
N GLU A 60 -12.32 -2.65 0.93
CA GLU A 60 -13.33 -3.43 0.22
C GLU A 60 -12.92 -3.63 -1.23
N LEU A 61 -12.40 -2.60 -1.85
CA LEU A 61 -11.95 -2.69 -3.23
C LEU A 61 -10.86 -3.74 -3.38
N LEU A 62 -9.87 -3.71 -2.51
CA LEU A 62 -8.76 -4.64 -2.61
C LEU A 62 -9.20 -6.06 -2.26
N ALA A 63 -10.08 -6.22 -1.29
CA ALA A 63 -10.58 -7.54 -0.93
C ALA A 63 -11.34 -8.15 -2.10
N ASP A 64 -12.16 -7.35 -2.77
CA ASP A 64 -12.91 -7.82 -3.93
C ASP A 64 -12.00 -8.20 -5.08
N ALA A 65 -10.86 -7.56 -5.17
CA ALA A 65 -9.90 -7.85 -6.24
C ALA A 65 -8.97 -9.01 -5.90
N GLY A 66 -9.14 -9.62 -4.73
CA GLY A 66 -8.34 -10.78 -4.36
C GLY A 66 -7.13 -10.47 -3.53
N PHE A 67 -7.02 -9.26 -3.00
CA PHE A 67 -5.86 -8.85 -2.21
C PHE A 67 -6.14 -8.78 -0.71
N ALA A 68 -7.20 -9.43 -0.24
CA ALA A 68 -7.57 -9.33 1.18
C ALA A 68 -6.42 -9.75 2.09
N HIS A 69 -5.66 -10.74 1.68
CA HIS A 69 -4.56 -11.26 2.51
C HIS A 69 -3.38 -10.30 2.58
N GLU A 70 -3.36 -9.26 1.75
CA GLU A 70 -2.29 -8.28 1.78
C GLU A 70 -2.63 -7.08 2.66
N LEU A 71 -3.86 -6.97 3.10
CA LEU A 71 -4.28 -5.80 3.87
C LEU A 71 -3.71 -5.85 5.28
N ARG A 72 -3.28 -4.68 5.74
CA ARG A 72 -2.76 -4.57 7.11
C ARG A 72 -3.93 -4.50 8.08
N THR A 73 -3.67 -4.96 9.28
CA THR A 73 -4.66 -4.89 10.33
C THR A 73 -5.02 -3.43 10.60
N ASP A 74 -6.31 -3.20 10.71
CA ASP A 74 -6.82 -1.85 10.93
C ASP A 74 -6.98 -1.62 12.42
N GLU A 75 -5.96 -1.10 13.04
CA GLU A 75 -6.00 -0.84 14.48
C GLU A 75 -5.90 0.61 14.81
#